data_da2edda5614f1a251a770bb2e0584763
#
_entry.id   da2edda5614f1a251a770bb2e0584763
#
_cell.length_a   1.000
_cell.length_b   1.000
_cell.length_c   1.000
_cell.angle_alpha   90.00
_cell.angle_beta   90.00
_cell.angle_gamma   90.00
#
_symmetry.space_group_name_H-M   'P 1'
#
loop_
_entity.id
_entity.type
_entity.pdbx_description
1 polymer ?
#
loop_
_entity_poly.entity_id
_entity_poly.type
_entity_poly.pdbx_seq_one_letter_code
_entity_poly.pdbx_strand_id
1 'polypeptide(L)'
;MRIKLAVIMLMMSAVCSYGSEYPARNVTSVNVSGNPHIATEYILNVVDTKPGSILSRDVILSDIEAVYNQGFFSFVDVDMADESGGVSVTYTVRENPVITGITFSGNTVFTSEQLMKEVFSQEGTVFNRQFFRNDLDRIQEKYHKEGYVMVRVSDVQIEGGNIYVMILEPRVHEVLIQGNAKTKDYVIRRELKVKPGELFNVVKFRHELGKLQGLGYFEDVNVAFDVGEGTGDEVDLILTVKEKRTASVGLNVGYGTESGLSGGLTYSDTNMFGRGMMFEIGFNEGQEASYWTTFSSPYMDADTYGWRVGARYYTYDERYYYRHGRRQFDFDERTVSVFAGLGKKFRNEDWSWYLTLRRDDVNYSNLQRAIPGYEDDLTAWDGVNQTIEFQLTLDKRDEYASYPKGFVWDTNFEQAVQVLGGEYDYLKYWTQARLYVSLNRVIEGLADVGGMWSSENPLLFAARLRIGSSTEKELPAFARYSLGGMNTLRGYNSRSFEGSNFYLGNFELRVPIASAVSVVGFYDIGNADAEMDFKNYHDDYGVGLRVKTPFGNLRVDYAKGEDEHRTYFGFGEMF
;
A
#
# COMPACT_ATOMS: atom_id res chain seq x y z
N MET A 1 -1.39 35.13 13.43
CA MET A 1 -1.99 35.95 14.48
C MET A 1 -0.97 37.02 14.95
N ARG A 2 -0.89 38.15 14.24
CA ARG A 2 -0.11 39.31 14.68
C ARG A 2 -1.10 40.32 15.30
N ILE A 3 -1.45 40.10 16.54
CA ILE A 3 -2.22 41.09 17.33
C ILE A 3 -1.27 42.21 17.68
N LYS A 4 -1.68 43.43 17.33
CA LYS A 4 -0.96 44.67 17.53
C LYS A 4 -0.52 44.83 18.98
N LEU A 5 0.73 44.50 19.25
CA LEU A 5 1.46 44.83 20.51
C LEU A 5 1.92 46.29 20.53
N ALA A 6 1.28 47.16 19.74
CA ALA A 6 1.75 48.53 19.49
C ALA A 6 1.10 49.63 20.34
N VAL A 7 0.20 49.30 21.28
CA VAL A 7 -0.50 50.34 22.06
C VAL A 7 -0.05 50.42 23.52
N ILE A 8 0.70 49.44 24.04
CA ILE A 8 1.18 49.44 25.44
C ILE A 8 2.56 50.13 25.59
N MET A 9 3.28 50.41 24.50
CA MET A 9 4.64 50.97 24.57
C MET A 9 4.71 52.49 24.51
N LEU A 10 3.58 53.20 24.36
CA LEU A 10 3.57 54.69 24.18
C LEU A 10 3.12 55.50 25.41
N MET A 11 2.85 54.88 26.56
CA MET A 11 2.61 55.60 27.83
C MET A 11 3.73 55.44 28.86
N MET A 12 4.85 54.78 28.51
CA MET A 12 5.97 54.58 29.44
C MET A 12 7.13 55.56 29.27
N SER A 13 7.02 56.60 28.42
CA SER A 13 8.15 57.53 28.17
C SER A 13 8.10 58.87 28.95
N ALA A 14 7.23 59.00 29.94
CA ALA A 14 7.10 60.29 30.65
C ALA A 14 7.40 60.27 32.17
N VAL A 15 7.97 59.18 32.70
CA VAL A 15 8.44 59.17 34.12
C VAL A 15 9.82 58.50 34.19
N CYS A 16 10.82 59.14 33.60
CA CYS A 16 12.21 58.88 33.92
C CYS A 16 12.83 60.17 34.43
N SER A 17 12.79 60.37 35.72
CA SER A 17 13.78 61.10 36.52
C SER A 17 13.21 61.41 37.88
N TYR A 18 13.38 60.50 38.82
CA TYR A 18 13.66 60.76 40.21
C TYR A 18 14.05 59.43 40.84
N GLY A 19 15.34 59.22 41.00
CA GLY A 19 15.87 58.22 41.91
C GLY A 19 15.59 58.65 43.34
N SER A 20 14.46 58.28 43.90
CA SER A 20 14.26 58.25 45.35
C SER A 20 14.21 56.80 45.76
N GLU A 21 15.22 56.37 46.56
CA GLU A 21 15.08 55.22 47.41
C GLU A 21 13.81 55.43 48.25
N TYR A 22 12.73 54.76 47.84
CA TYR A 22 11.56 54.68 48.71
C TYR A 22 12.01 53.90 49.96
N PRO A 23 11.79 54.44 51.20
CA PRO A 23 12.05 53.63 52.36
C PRO A 23 11.29 52.34 52.28
N ALA A 24 11.98 51.21 52.62
CA ALA A 24 11.37 49.88 52.60
C ALA A 24 10.07 49.92 53.40
N ARG A 25 8.92 49.87 52.69
CA ARG A 25 7.58 49.91 53.30
C ARG A 25 7.10 48.48 53.43
N ASN A 26 6.54 48.14 54.58
CA ASN A 26 5.90 46.85 54.80
C ASN A 26 4.49 46.87 54.21
N VAL A 27 4.09 45.75 53.60
CA VAL A 27 2.68 45.54 53.18
C VAL A 27 1.86 45.22 54.42
N THR A 28 0.83 46.01 54.68
CA THR A 28 -0.08 45.84 55.84
C THR A 28 -1.21 44.90 55.52
N SER A 29 -1.78 45.02 54.31
CA SER A 29 -2.89 44.21 53.85
C SER A 29 -2.81 44.02 52.33
N VAL A 30 -3.35 42.89 51.84
CA VAL A 30 -3.50 42.61 50.42
C VAL A 30 -4.97 42.31 50.15
N ASN A 31 -5.58 43.12 49.30
CA ASN A 31 -6.99 43.06 48.95
C ASN A 31 -7.20 42.83 47.46
N VAL A 32 -8.38 42.36 47.09
CA VAL A 32 -8.77 42.18 45.69
C VAL A 32 -10.14 42.86 45.51
N SER A 33 -10.34 43.50 44.38
CA SER A 33 -11.60 44.11 43.99
C SER A 33 -11.92 43.85 42.51
N GLY A 34 -13.22 43.83 42.17
CA GLY A 34 -13.66 43.66 40.77
C GLY A 34 -13.79 42.19 40.29
N ASN A 35 -13.86 41.23 41.22
CA ASN A 35 -13.98 39.80 40.98
C ASN A 35 -15.34 39.23 41.49
N PRO A 36 -16.49 39.59 40.89
CA PRO A 36 -17.80 39.17 41.37
C PRO A 36 -18.06 37.65 41.28
N HIS A 37 -17.39 36.93 40.37
CA HIS A 37 -17.60 35.51 40.16
C HIS A 37 -16.38 34.65 40.51
N ILE A 38 -15.17 35.20 40.44
CA ILE A 38 -13.93 34.49 40.79
C ILE A 38 -13.60 34.70 42.26
N ALA A 39 -13.38 33.60 42.98
CA ALA A 39 -13.07 33.70 44.41
C ALA A 39 -11.76 34.46 44.66
N THR A 40 -11.79 35.37 45.64
CA THR A 40 -10.62 36.19 46.02
C THR A 40 -9.39 35.35 46.36
N GLU A 41 -9.60 34.21 47.02
CA GLU A 41 -8.52 33.27 47.37
C GLU A 41 -7.79 32.74 46.16
N TYR A 42 -8.49 32.56 45.02
CA TYR A 42 -7.91 32.11 43.78
C TYR A 42 -6.88 33.10 43.22
N ILE A 43 -7.16 34.39 43.36
CA ILE A 43 -6.24 35.48 42.97
C ILE A 43 -5.08 35.56 43.96
N LEU A 44 -5.40 35.58 45.27
CA LEU A 44 -4.40 35.70 46.32
C LEU A 44 -3.40 34.53 46.39
N ASN A 45 -3.75 33.37 45.88
CA ASN A 45 -2.86 32.22 45.85
C ASN A 45 -1.71 32.36 44.84
N VAL A 46 -1.84 33.18 43.81
CA VAL A 46 -0.83 33.35 42.76
C VAL A 46 0.01 34.63 42.92
N VAL A 47 -0.38 35.54 43.79
CA VAL A 47 0.43 36.72 44.08
C VAL A 47 1.46 36.42 45.18
N ASP A 48 2.67 36.89 44.99
CA ASP A 48 3.75 36.74 45.94
C ASP A 48 3.76 37.80 47.02
N THR A 49 3.12 38.95 46.75
CA THR A 49 2.93 40.02 47.75
C THR A 49 2.02 39.53 48.86
N LYS A 50 2.52 39.51 50.10
CA LYS A 50 1.80 39.04 51.29
C LYS A 50 1.85 40.09 52.41
N PRO A 51 0.87 40.12 53.33
CA PRO A 51 0.94 40.96 54.53
C PRO A 51 2.22 40.65 55.32
N GLY A 52 2.98 41.69 55.68
CA GLY A 52 4.27 41.59 56.35
C GLY A 52 5.49 41.52 55.42
N SER A 53 5.33 41.37 54.10
CA SER A 53 6.42 41.47 53.14
C SER A 53 6.87 42.92 52.90
N ILE A 54 8.09 43.10 52.39
CA ILE A 54 8.56 44.42 51.94
C ILE A 54 7.97 44.70 50.55
N LEU A 55 7.40 45.85 50.37
CA LEU A 55 6.83 46.29 49.08
C LEU A 55 7.98 46.35 48.04
N SER A 56 7.85 45.60 46.98
CA SER A 56 8.78 45.58 45.85
C SER A 56 8.01 45.81 44.55
N ARG A 57 8.48 46.74 43.72
CA ARG A 57 7.90 47.02 42.42
C ARG A 57 7.98 45.80 41.48
N ASP A 58 9.08 45.09 41.51
CA ASP A 58 9.30 43.93 40.64
C ASP A 58 8.36 42.78 41.02
N VAL A 59 8.11 42.56 42.33
CA VAL A 59 7.12 41.58 42.81
C VAL A 59 5.69 41.98 42.39
N ILE A 60 5.31 43.24 42.54
CA ILE A 60 3.99 43.72 42.10
C ILE A 60 3.79 43.51 40.59
N LEU A 61 4.80 43.81 39.78
CA LEU A 61 4.70 43.58 38.32
C LEU A 61 4.57 42.09 37.98
N SER A 62 5.32 41.24 38.68
CA SER A 62 5.20 39.80 38.56
C SER A 62 3.83 39.28 38.99
N ASP A 63 3.29 39.81 40.07
CA ASP A 63 1.94 39.48 40.57
C ASP A 63 0.85 39.86 39.56
N ILE A 64 0.93 41.06 38.98
CA ILE A 64 -0.01 41.52 37.93
C ILE A 64 0.05 40.52 36.75
N GLU A 65 1.24 40.16 36.31
CA GLU A 65 1.42 39.20 35.23
C GLU A 65 0.88 37.81 35.61
N ALA A 66 1.15 37.35 36.83
CA ALA A 66 0.65 36.07 37.31
C ALA A 66 -0.88 36.01 37.36
N VAL A 67 -1.53 37.03 37.87
CA VAL A 67 -2.99 37.16 37.91
C VAL A 67 -3.58 37.23 36.50
N TYR A 68 -2.99 38.05 35.62
CA TYR A 68 -3.44 38.14 34.22
C TYR A 68 -3.29 36.81 33.46
N ASN A 69 -2.21 36.12 33.72
CA ASN A 69 -1.92 34.82 33.08
C ASN A 69 -2.81 33.69 33.57
N GLN A 70 -3.59 33.85 34.65
CA GLN A 70 -4.66 32.89 34.98
C GLN A 70 -5.74 32.79 33.90
N GLY A 71 -5.88 33.82 33.05
CA GLY A 71 -6.75 33.80 31.87
C GLY A 71 -8.19 34.26 32.12
N PHE A 72 -8.63 34.53 33.37
CA PHE A 72 -9.99 34.96 33.70
C PHE A 72 -10.20 36.48 33.60
N PHE A 73 -9.13 37.24 33.51
CA PHE A 73 -9.19 38.70 33.61
C PHE A 73 -8.79 39.39 32.31
N SER A 74 -9.57 40.44 31.94
CA SER A 74 -9.29 41.32 30.82
C SER A 74 -8.39 42.49 31.22
N PHE A 75 -8.35 42.80 32.50
CA PHE A 75 -7.56 43.88 33.05
C PHE A 75 -7.16 43.58 34.50
N VAL A 76 -5.93 43.91 34.87
CA VAL A 76 -5.39 43.81 36.24
C VAL A 76 -4.57 45.06 36.50
N ASP A 77 -4.84 45.72 37.60
CA ASP A 77 -4.11 46.90 38.06
C ASP A 77 -3.91 46.82 39.59
N VAL A 78 -3.05 47.65 40.10
CA VAL A 78 -2.75 47.69 41.55
C VAL A 78 -2.85 49.11 42.08
N ASP A 79 -3.72 49.27 43.04
CA ASP A 79 -3.86 50.49 43.85
C ASP A 79 -3.13 50.34 45.18
N MET A 80 -2.43 51.39 45.60
CA MET A 80 -1.66 51.43 46.85
C MET A 80 -2.16 52.56 47.72
N ALA A 81 -2.55 52.27 48.97
CA ALA A 81 -2.96 53.26 49.95
C ALA A 81 -2.03 53.22 51.18
N ASP A 82 -1.65 54.41 51.65
CA ASP A 82 -0.82 54.52 52.85
C ASP A 82 -1.68 54.23 54.10
N GLU A 83 -1.21 53.33 54.95
CA GLU A 83 -1.83 52.97 56.23
C GLU A 83 -0.84 53.14 57.38
N SER A 84 -1.40 53.20 58.63
CA SER A 84 -0.54 53.26 59.80
C SER A 84 0.28 52.00 59.97
N GLY A 85 1.58 52.08 59.62
CA GLY A 85 2.53 50.97 59.69
C GLY A 85 2.98 50.39 58.35
N GLY A 86 2.50 50.95 57.23
CA GLY A 86 2.94 50.46 55.88
C GLY A 86 2.01 50.87 54.73
N VAL A 87 1.79 49.98 53.82
CA VAL A 87 1.00 50.18 52.59
C VAL A 87 0.00 49.02 52.40
N SER A 88 -1.28 49.40 52.22
CA SER A 88 -2.31 48.47 51.74
C SER A 88 -2.19 48.32 50.20
N VAL A 89 -2.17 47.12 49.71
CA VAL A 89 -2.09 46.77 48.26
C VAL A 89 -3.44 46.21 47.87
N THR A 90 -4.08 46.80 46.86
CA THR A 90 -5.37 46.32 46.31
C THR A 90 -5.19 45.96 44.84
N TYR A 91 -5.33 44.68 44.48
CA TYR A 91 -5.40 44.23 43.11
C TYR A 91 -6.80 44.49 42.55
N THR A 92 -6.90 45.41 41.60
CA THR A 92 -8.16 45.73 40.91
C THR A 92 -8.23 44.98 39.62
N VAL A 93 -9.15 44.02 39.52
CA VAL A 93 -9.31 43.16 38.35
C VAL A 93 -10.62 43.44 37.62
N ARG A 94 -10.68 43.14 36.33
CA ARG A 94 -11.92 43.09 35.56
C ARG A 94 -12.04 41.73 34.92
N GLU A 95 -13.04 40.97 35.33
CA GLU A 95 -13.32 39.65 34.78
C GLU A 95 -13.66 39.70 33.29
N ASN A 96 -13.34 38.64 32.59
CA ASN A 96 -13.86 38.39 31.24
C ASN A 96 -15.39 38.18 31.32
N PRO A 97 -16.11 38.26 30.17
CA PRO A 97 -17.54 38.01 30.16
C PRO A 97 -17.88 36.59 30.64
N VAL A 98 -19.05 36.42 31.24
CA VAL A 98 -19.63 35.08 31.47
C VAL A 98 -20.07 34.50 30.14
N ILE A 99 -19.72 33.23 29.87
CA ILE A 99 -20.08 32.52 28.64
C ILE A 99 -21.60 32.33 28.61
N THR A 100 -22.25 32.82 27.55
CA THR A 100 -23.69 32.66 27.31
C THR A 100 -23.99 31.67 26.18
N GLY A 101 -22.98 31.32 25.34
CA GLY A 101 -23.09 30.34 24.30
C GLY A 101 -21.79 30.23 23.48
N ILE A 102 -21.62 29.12 22.79
CA ILE A 102 -20.51 28.89 21.88
C ILE A 102 -21.08 28.42 20.53
N THR A 103 -20.76 29.14 19.46
CA THR A 103 -21.26 28.86 18.11
C THR A 103 -20.11 28.63 17.16
N PHE A 104 -20.20 27.53 16.38
CA PHE A 104 -19.24 27.19 15.33
C PHE A 104 -19.79 27.56 13.96
N SER A 105 -18.93 28.03 13.09
CA SER A 105 -19.23 28.32 11.68
C SER A 105 -18.12 27.82 10.78
N GLY A 106 -18.44 27.46 9.52
CA GLY A 106 -17.47 26.94 8.54
C GLY A 106 -17.16 25.44 8.68
N ASN A 107 -17.67 24.76 9.71
CA ASN A 107 -17.49 23.35 9.96
C ASN A 107 -18.46 22.50 9.13
N THR A 108 -17.95 21.79 8.11
CA THR A 108 -18.75 20.89 7.25
C THR A 108 -18.44 19.42 7.50
N VAL A 109 -17.26 19.09 8.03
CA VAL A 109 -16.83 17.72 8.35
C VAL A 109 -17.50 17.20 9.61
N PHE A 110 -17.52 18.03 10.67
CA PHE A 110 -18.13 17.69 11.94
C PHE A 110 -19.29 18.65 12.24
N THR A 111 -20.35 18.12 12.83
CA THR A 111 -21.45 18.97 13.32
C THR A 111 -21.01 19.78 14.53
N SER A 112 -21.67 20.94 14.76
CA SER A 112 -21.40 21.76 15.95
C SER A 112 -21.55 20.96 17.24
N GLU A 113 -22.50 20.02 17.31
CA GLU A 113 -22.72 19.14 18.47
C GLU A 113 -21.53 18.18 18.69
N GLN A 114 -20.90 17.72 17.61
CA GLN A 114 -19.70 16.87 17.70
C GLN A 114 -18.46 17.64 18.14
N LEU A 115 -18.36 18.93 17.76
CA LEU A 115 -17.30 19.83 18.19
C LEU A 115 -17.49 20.27 19.65
N MET A 116 -18.72 20.53 20.08
CA MET A 116 -19.04 20.87 21.48
C MET A 116 -18.59 19.78 22.46
N LYS A 117 -18.50 18.51 22.06
CA LYS A 117 -17.99 17.45 22.95
C LYS A 117 -16.50 17.60 23.29
N GLU A 118 -15.74 18.32 22.48
CA GLU A 118 -14.32 18.61 22.72
C GLU A 118 -14.10 19.89 23.54
N VAL A 119 -15.17 20.65 23.79
CA VAL A 119 -15.13 21.92 24.55
C VAL A 119 -15.44 21.65 26.00
N PHE A 120 -14.56 22.08 26.91
CA PHE A 120 -14.74 21.98 28.34
C PHE A 120 -15.21 23.32 28.98
N SER A 121 -15.06 24.42 28.24
CA SER A 121 -15.63 25.72 28.65
C SER A 121 -17.15 25.62 28.64
N GLN A 122 -17.79 26.01 29.77
CA GLN A 122 -19.23 25.82 29.98
C GLN A 122 -19.96 27.15 30.01
N GLU A 123 -21.21 27.16 29.55
CA GLU A 123 -22.11 28.28 29.71
C GLU A 123 -22.32 28.57 31.21
N GLY A 124 -22.45 29.84 31.55
CA GLY A 124 -22.60 30.31 32.93
C GLY A 124 -21.29 30.48 33.71
N THR A 125 -20.14 30.13 33.13
CA THR A 125 -18.80 30.33 33.73
C THR A 125 -18.10 31.55 33.14
N VAL A 126 -17.19 32.16 33.90
CA VAL A 126 -16.36 33.26 33.41
C VAL A 126 -15.42 32.72 32.30
N PHE A 127 -15.39 33.38 31.16
CA PHE A 127 -14.51 33.03 30.08
C PHE A 127 -13.04 33.00 30.50
N ASN A 128 -12.39 31.87 30.28
CA ASN A 128 -10.96 31.71 30.53
C ASN A 128 -10.19 31.48 29.21
N ARG A 129 -9.30 32.42 28.88
CA ARG A 129 -8.53 32.40 27.63
C ARG A 129 -7.64 31.16 27.50
N GLN A 130 -7.05 30.67 28.61
CA GLN A 130 -6.16 29.49 28.60
C GLN A 130 -6.95 28.21 28.36
N PHE A 131 -8.08 28.05 29.08
CA PHE A 131 -8.93 26.86 28.93
C PHE A 131 -9.55 26.81 27.54
N PHE A 132 -10.01 27.94 27.04
CA PHE A 132 -10.61 28.02 25.72
C PHE A 132 -9.57 27.74 24.60
N ARG A 133 -8.32 28.18 24.79
CA ARG A 133 -7.24 27.81 23.86
C ARG A 133 -7.03 26.29 23.80
N ASN A 134 -7.04 25.62 24.96
CA ASN A 134 -6.95 24.16 25.00
C ASN A 134 -8.17 23.49 24.35
N ASP A 135 -9.36 24.11 24.43
CA ASP A 135 -10.54 23.63 23.73
C ASP A 135 -10.37 23.71 22.21
N LEU A 136 -9.84 24.81 21.69
CA LEU A 136 -9.53 24.98 20.27
C LEU A 136 -8.46 23.98 19.81
N ASP A 137 -7.43 23.75 20.61
CA ASP A 137 -6.39 22.78 20.32
C ASP A 137 -6.98 21.35 20.21
N ARG A 138 -7.92 20.97 21.09
CA ARG A 138 -8.64 19.67 21.01
C ARG A 138 -9.52 19.56 19.77
N ILE A 139 -10.23 20.63 19.41
CA ILE A 139 -11.00 20.68 18.18
C ILE A 139 -10.08 20.44 16.98
N GLN A 140 -8.96 21.12 16.91
CA GLN A 140 -8.00 20.97 15.82
C GLN A 140 -7.40 19.55 15.81
N GLU A 141 -7.06 18.98 16.97
CA GLU A 141 -6.58 17.62 17.09
C GLU A 141 -7.60 16.58 16.59
N LYS A 142 -8.89 16.78 16.84
CA LYS A 142 -9.97 15.94 16.31
C LYS A 142 -9.96 15.90 14.79
N TYR A 143 -9.83 17.06 14.13
CA TYR A 143 -9.70 17.12 12.67
C TYR A 143 -8.46 16.42 12.19
N HIS A 144 -7.32 16.62 12.86
CA HIS A 144 -6.05 16.01 12.49
C HIS A 144 -6.07 14.46 12.62
N LYS A 145 -6.70 13.93 13.66
CA LYS A 145 -6.88 12.49 13.86
C LYS A 145 -7.64 11.83 12.71
N GLU A 146 -8.63 12.52 12.16
CA GLU A 146 -9.40 12.06 10.99
C GLU A 146 -8.73 12.38 9.64
N GLY A 147 -7.51 12.95 9.68
CA GLY A 147 -6.70 13.22 8.50
C GLY A 147 -6.88 14.61 7.87
N TYR A 148 -7.66 15.51 8.46
CA TYR A 148 -7.90 16.87 7.96
C TYR A 148 -6.87 17.85 8.52
N VAL A 149 -5.60 17.66 8.17
CA VAL A 149 -4.46 18.40 8.75
C VAL A 149 -4.36 19.87 8.37
N MET A 150 -5.14 20.32 7.38
CA MET A 150 -5.15 21.72 6.93
C MET A 150 -6.25 22.55 7.58
N VAL A 151 -7.17 21.91 8.27
CA VAL A 151 -8.24 22.60 8.99
C VAL A 151 -7.65 23.38 10.15
N ARG A 152 -8.10 24.62 10.31
CA ARG A 152 -7.66 25.52 11.38
C ARG A 152 -8.80 26.41 11.86
N VAL A 153 -8.68 26.84 13.09
CA VAL A 153 -9.51 27.94 13.58
C VAL A 153 -8.97 29.24 13.00
N SER A 154 -9.78 29.94 12.23
CA SER A 154 -9.41 31.19 11.54
C SER A 154 -9.64 32.41 12.36
N ASP A 155 -10.73 32.46 13.15
CA ASP A 155 -11.10 33.60 13.98
C ASP A 155 -11.91 33.14 15.20
N VAL A 156 -11.83 33.93 16.28
CA VAL A 156 -12.64 33.79 17.48
C VAL A 156 -13.11 35.17 17.91
N GLN A 157 -14.41 35.38 17.91
CA GLN A 157 -15.03 36.64 18.36
C GLN A 157 -15.86 36.40 19.62
N ILE A 158 -15.82 37.36 20.55
CA ILE A 158 -16.58 37.29 21.80
C ILE A 158 -17.44 38.54 21.89
N GLU A 159 -18.75 38.36 21.81
CA GLU A 159 -19.71 39.44 21.87
C GLU A 159 -20.77 39.16 22.94
N GLY A 160 -20.81 39.98 23.97
CA GLY A 160 -21.81 39.88 25.04
C GLY A 160 -21.83 38.54 25.78
N GLY A 161 -20.69 37.81 25.79
CA GLY A 161 -20.58 36.46 26.36
C GLY A 161 -20.80 35.32 25.37
N ASN A 162 -21.31 35.57 24.17
CA ASN A 162 -21.34 34.59 23.09
C ASN A 162 -19.96 34.51 22.40
N ILE A 163 -19.48 33.28 22.21
CA ILE A 163 -18.20 32.99 21.56
C ILE A 163 -18.51 32.44 20.17
N TYR A 164 -18.03 33.12 19.16
CA TYR A 164 -18.15 32.71 17.75
C TYR A 164 -16.80 32.17 17.27
N VAL A 165 -16.75 30.88 16.91
CA VAL A 165 -15.56 30.21 16.43
C VAL A 165 -15.72 29.97 14.95
N MET A 166 -14.86 30.57 14.13
CA MET A 166 -14.83 30.35 12.71
C MET A 166 -13.77 29.27 12.38
N ILE A 167 -14.22 28.18 11.83
CA ILE A 167 -13.36 27.06 11.36
C ILE A 167 -13.18 27.22 9.86
N LEU A 168 -11.93 27.19 9.42
CA LEU A 168 -11.58 27.18 8.01
C LEU A 168 -11.22 25.78 7.60
N GLU A 169 -12.00 25.22 6.67
CA GLU A 169 -11.80 23.90 6.05
C GLU A 169 -11.32 24.10 4.60
N PRO A 170 -9.98 24.20 4.36
CA PRO A 170 -9.46 24.47 3.02
C PRO A 170 -9.79 23.36 2.05
N ARG A 171 -10.20 23.74 0.82
CA ARG A 171 -10.51 22.84 -0.27
C ARG A 171 -9.39 22.83 -1.28
N VAL A 172 -9.21 21.70 -1.94
CA VAL A 172 -8.26 21.60 -3.05
C VAL A 172 -8.76 22.47 -4.21
N HIS A 173 -7.95 23.43 -4.63
CA HIS A 173 -8.23 24.25 -5.81
C HIS A 173 -7.75 23.53 -7.05
N GLU A 174 -6.46 23.14 -7.10
CA GLU A 174 -5.88 22.43 -8.24
C GLU A 174 -4.85 21.39 -7.78
N VAL A 175 -4.64 20.34 -8.62
CA VAL A 175 -3.54 19.39 -8.50
C VAL A 175 -2.57 19.64 -9.64
N LEU A 176 -1.43 20.25 -9.35
CA LEU A 176 -0.36 20.55 -10.30
C LEU A 176 0.64 19.39 -10.32
N ILE A 177 0.93 18.84 -11.50
CA ILE A 177 1.88 17.75 -11.69
C ILE A 177 3.13 18.28 -12.37
N GLN A 178 4.31 17.96 -11.81
CA GLN A 178 5.60 18.41 -12.30
C GLN A 178 6.61 17.26 -12.33
N GLY A 179 7.58 17.33 -13.26
CA GLY A 179 8.68 16.37 -13.37
C GLY A 179 8.38 15.12 -14.22
N ASN A 180 7.17 14.99 -14.74
CA ASN A 180 6.74 13.87 -15.58
C ASN A 180 7.05 14.10 -17.08
N ALA A 181 8.32 14.01 -17.44
CA ALA A 181 8.76 14.27 -18.83
C ALA A 181 8.25 13.21 -19.83
N LYS A 182 8.24 11.93 -19.45
CA LYS A 182 7.76 10.80 -20.26
C LYS A 182 6.29 10.49 -19.95
N THR A 183 5.96 10.34 -18.67
CA THR A 183 4.64 9.89 -18.21
C THR A 183 3.59 10.99 -18.43
N LYS A 184 2.47 10.64 -19.05
CA LYS A 184 1.39 11.58 -19.32
C LYS A 184 0.62 11.90 -18.04
N ASP A 185 0.16 13.16 -17.89
CA ASP A 185 -0.57 13.63 -16.70
C ASP A 185 -1.74 12.74 -16.33
N TYR A 186 -2.53 12.28 -17.31
CA TYR A 186 -3.69 11.43 -17.03
C TYR A 186 -3.31 10.09 -16.39
N VAL A 187 -2.08 9.59 -16.62
CA VAL A 187 -1.59 8.34 -15.99
C VAL A 187 -1.38 8.55 -14.49
N ILE A 188 -0.94 9.74 -14.09
CA ILE A 188 -0.76 10.13 -12.70
C ILE A 188 -2.13 10.46 -12.08
N ARG A 189 -2.92 11.31 -12.75
CA ARG A 189 -4.23 11.77 -12.26
C ARG A 189 -5.22 10.65 -12.00
N ARG A 190 -5.18 9.56 -12.78
CA ARG A 190 -6.08 8.41 -12.58
C ARG A 190 -5.83 7.65 -11.28
N GLU A 191 -4.60 7.71 -10.72
CA GLU A 191 -4.26 7.11 -9.44
C GLU A 191 -4.66 8.00 -8.25
N LEU A 192 -4.85 9.29 -8.49
CA LEU A 192 -5.27 10.26 -7.50
C LEU A 192 -6.80 10.40 -7.53
N LYS A 193 -7.45 10.18 -6.39
CA LYS A 193 -8.90 10.36 -6.25
C LYS A 193 -9.28 11.77 -5.83
N VAL A 194 -8.30 12.51 -5.28
CA VAL A 194 -8.51 13.89 -4.87
C VAL A 194 -8.89 14.76 -6.06
N LYS A 195 -9.96 15.54 -5.92
CA LYS A 195 -10.50 16.41 -6.97
C LYS A 195 -10.58 17.86 -6.51
N PRO A 196 -10.49 18.82 -7.44
CA PRO A 196 -10.80 20.22 -7.14
C PRO A 196 -12.16 20.35 -6.45
N GLY A 197 -12.24 21.21 -5.42
CA GLY A 197 -13.42 21.46 -4.59
C GLY A 197 -13.60 20.48 -3.42
N GLU A 198 -12.84 19.39 -3.32
CA GLU A 198 -12.89 18.46 -2.19
C GLU A 198 -12.00 18.92 -1.03
N LEU A 199 -12.38 18.51 0.18
CA LEU A 199 -11.54 18.71 1.36
C LEU A 199 -10.33 17.78 1.33
N PHE A 200 -9.14 18.31 1.55
CA PHE A 200 -7.93 17.52 1.59
C PHE A 200 -7.87 16.62 2.83
N ASN A 201 -7.67 15.32 2.60
CA ASN A 201 -7.47 14.34 3.67
C ASN A 201 -6.16 13.58 3.46
N VAL A 202 -5.20 13.81 4.36
CA VAL A 202 -3.84 13.26 4.24
C VAL A 202 -3.79 11.73 4.32
N VAL A 203 -4.72 11.10 5.05
CA VAL A 203 -4.74 9.63 5.19
C VAL A 203 -5.16 8.98 3.86
N LYS A 204 -6.23 9.51 3.24
CA LYS A 204 -6.68 9.05 1.91
C LYS A 204 -5.61 9.32 0.85
N PHE A 205 -5.05 10.52 0.86
CA PHE A 205 -4.04 10.93 -0.12
C PHE A 205 -2.75 10.12 -0.01
N ARG A 206 -2.31 9.77 1.20
CA ARG A 206 -1.13 8.90 1.40
C ARG A 206 -1.34 7.51 0.79
N HIS A 207 -2.54 6.97 0.88
CA HIS A 207 -2.87 5.71 0.21
C HIS A 207 -2.81 5.84 -1.34
N GLU A 208 -3.26 6.96 -1.89
CA GLU A 208 -3.19 7.26 -3.32
C GLU A 208 -1.74 7.43 -3.80
N LEU A 209 -0.91 8.11 -3.00
CA LEU A 209 0.53 8.20 -3.26
C LEU A 209 1.21 6.83 -3.26
N GLY A 210 0.82 5.93 -2.35
CA GLY A 210 1.31 4.56 -2.33
C GLY A 210 0.98 3.83 -3.64
N LYS A 211 -0.23 4.00 -4.19
CA LYS A 211 -0.60 3.43 -5.50
C LYS A 211 0.22 4.02 -6.64
N LEU A 212 0.44 5.33 -6.62
CA LEU A 212 1.26 5.99 -7.62
C LEU A 212 2.71 5.50 -7.60
N GLN A 213 3.28 5.31 -6.40
CA GLN A 213 4.61 4.71 -6.23
C GLN A 213 4.63 3.24 -6.68
N GLY A 214 3.56 2.48 -6.40
CA GLY A 214 3.37 1.09 -6.80
C GLY A 214 3.34 0.86 -8.32
N LEU A 215 3.05 1.89 -9.13
CA LEU A 215 3.18 1.82 -10.59
C LEU A 215 4.62 1.50 -11.02
N GLY A 216 5.60 1.84 -10.19
CA GLY A 216 7.00 1.59 -10.49
C GLY A 216 7.59 2.52 -11.56
N TYR A 217 6.97 3.64 -11.89
CA TYR A 217 7.44 4.61 -12.90
C TYR A 217 8.31 5.72 -12.32
N PHE A 218 8.29 5.89 -11.00
CA PHE A 218 8.93 6.99 -10.29
C PHE A 218 9.96 6.49 -9.28
N GLU A 219 11.09 7.19 -9.18
CA GLU A 219 12.06 6.99 -8.10
C GLU A 219 11.58 7.67 -6.83
N ASP A 220 10.95 8.84 -6.98
CA ASP A 220 10.49 9.67 -5.89
C ASP A 220 9.21 10.42 -6.27
N VAL A 221 8.35 10.64 -5.28
CA VAL A 221 7.09 11.37 -5.41
C VAL A 221 6.95 12.28 -4.19
N ASN A 222 7.11 13.58 -4.41
CA ASN A 222 7.03 14.62 -3.40
C ASN A 222 5.76 15.44 -3.56
N VAL A 223 5.20 15.86 -2.42
CA VAL A 223 4.01 16.71 -2.39
C VAL A 223 4.32 17.98 -1.61
N ALA A 224 4.03 19.11 -2.22
CA ALA A 224 4.01 20.40 -1.57
C ALA A 224 2.58 20.98 -1.62
N PHE A 225 2.32 21.90 -0.71
CA PHE A 225 1.06 22.60 -0.63
C PHE A 225 1.32 24.09 -0.79
N ASP A 226 0.59 24.73 -1.71
CA ASP A 226 0.62 26.18 -1.87
C ASP A 226 -0.74 26.74 -1.44
N VAL A 227 -0.72 27.56 -0.41
CA VAL A 227 -1.89 28.30 0.04
C VAL A 227 -1.79 29.67 -0.62
N GLY A 228 -2.49 29.85 -1.72
CA GLY A 228 -2.48 31.09 -2.50
C GLY A 228 -2.70 32.36 -1.67
N GLU A 229 -2.35 33.50 -2.22
CA GLU A 229 -2.58 34.83 -1.64
C GLU A 229 -4.08 35.18 -1.62
N GLY A 230 -4.86 34.53 -0.73
CA GLY A 230 -6.30 34.70 -0.63
C GLY A 230 -6.83 34.53 0.78
N THR A 231 -8.10 34.19 0.90
CA THR A 231 -8.79 33.90 2.18
C THR A 231 -8.24 32.67 2.89
N GLY A 232 -7.39 31.88 2.18
CA GLY A 232 -6.79 30.65 2.69
C GLY A 232 -7.77 29.48 2.78
N ASP A 233 -8.90 29.57 2.09
CA ASP A 233 -9.93 28.55 1.96
C ASP A 233 -9.67 27.56 0.81
N GLU A 234 -8.67 27.85 -0.01
CA GLU A 234 -8.21 27.00 -1.10
C GLU A 234 -6.72 26.65 -0.96
N VAL A 235 -6.34 25.49 -1.47
CA VAL A 235 -4.97 24.98 -1.47
C VAL A 235 -4.65 24.28 -2.78
N ASP A 236 -3.52 24.61 -3.39
CA ASP A 236 -2.98 23.88 -4.51
C ASP A 236 -2.09 22.73 -4.04
N LEU A 237 -2.30 21.55 -4.62
CA LEU A 237 -1.46 20.38 -4.40
C LEU A 237 -0.42 20.32 -5.51
N ILE A 238 0.85 20.52 -5.18
CA ILE A 238 1.96 20.43 -6.12
C ILE A 238 2.62 19.07 -5.97
N LEU A 239 2.35 18.18 -6.93
CA LEU A 239 2.92 16.84 -6.99
C LEU A 239 4.17 16.88 -7.90
N THR A 240 5.34 16.72 -7.31
CA THR A 240 6.61 16.65 -8.05
C THR A 240 7.07 15.20 -8.10
N VAL A 241 7.19 14.65 -9.32
CA VAL A 241 7.65 13.28 -9.54
C VAL A 241 9.04 13.26 -10.15
N LYS A 242 9.85 12.28 -9.77
CA LYS A 242 11.13 11.95 -10.39
C LYS A 242 11.00 10.62 -11.12
N GLU A 243 11.01 10.65 -12.45
CA GLU A 243 10.83 9.46 -13.27
C GLU A 243 12.07 8.54 -13.24
N LYS A 244 11.83 7.23 -13.26
CA LYS A 244 12.85 6.22 -13.48
C LYS A 244 12.70 5.55 -14.84
N ARG A 245 13.72 4.79 -15.23
CA ARG A 245 13.65 3.96 -16.44
C ARG A 245 12.64 2.83 -16.22
N THR A 246 11.64 2.74 -17.10
CA THR A 246 10.58 1.71 -17.07
C THR A 246 10.85 0.57 -18.03
N ALA A 247 11.83 0.73 -18.93
CA ALA A 247 12.30 -0.32 -19.81
C ALA A 247 13.39 -1.16 -19.13
N SER A 248 13.31 -2.46 -19.29
CA SER A 248 14.26 -3.44 -18.77
C SER A 248 14.55 -4.54 -19.78
N VAL A 249 15.74 -5.13 -19.65
CA VAL A 249 16.14 -6.33 -20.39
C VAL A 249 16.42 -7.41 -19.35
N GLY A 250 15.69 -8.51 -19.45
CA GLY A 250 15.89 -9.72 -18.66
C GLY A 250 16.69 -10.75 -19.44
N LEU A 251 17.65 -11.38 -18.78
CA LEU A 251 18.35 -12.57 -19.26
C LEU A 251 17.87 -13.76 -18.42
N ASN A 252 17.48 -14.84 -19.08
CA ASN A 252 17.23 -16.11 -18.41
C ASN A 252 18.21 -17.18 -18.92
N VAL A 253 18.66 -18.02 -18.03
CA VAL A 253 19.46 -19.22 -18.34
C VAL A 253 18.98 -20.30 -17.39
N GLY A 254 18.75 -21.48 -17.92
CA GLY A 254 18.33 -22.64 -17.15
C GLY A 254 19.02 -23.89 -17.61
N TYR A 255 19.09 -24.86 -16.72
CA TYR A 255 19.55 -26.20 -17.03
C TYR A 255 18.71 -27.21 -16.26
N GLY A 256 18.28 -28.24 -16.96
CA GLY A 256 17.65 -29.42 -16.37
C GLY A 256 18.35 -30.67 -16.83
N THR A 257 18.41 -31.69 -15.99
CA THR A 257 19.07 -32.99 -16.33
C THR A 257 18.41 -33.67 -17.52
N GLU A 258 17.16 -33.37 -17.81
CA GLU A 258 16.42 -33.89 -18.96
C GLU A 258 16.38 -32.89 -20.13
N SER A 259 15.95 -31.64 -19.83
CA SER A 259 15.72 -30.61 -20.85
C SER A 259 16.99 -29.93 -21.36
N GLY A 260 18.15 -30.26 -20.78
CA GLY A 260 19.41 -29.63 -21.16
C GLY A 260 19.49 -28.13 -20.81
N LEU A 261 20.33 -27.44 -21.59
CA LEU A 261 20.52 -25.99 -21.42
C LEU A 261 19.41 -25.23 -22.14
N SER A 262 18.88 -24.22 -21.48
CA SER A 262 17.98 -23.23 -22.08
C SER A 262 18.43 -21.80 -21.76
N GLY A 263 18.08 -20.87 -22.64
CA GLY A 263 18.41 -19.47 -22.41
C GLY A 263 17.59 -18.53 -23.27
N GLY A 264 17.41 -17.31 -22.83
CA GLY A 264 16.59 -16.34 -23.54
C GLY A 264 16.77 -14.92 -23.07
N LEU A 265 16.17 -14.01 -23.82
CA LEU A 265 16.12 -12.60 -23.54
C LEU A 265 14.68 -12.13 -23.55
N THR A 266 14.38 -11.22 -22.65
CA THR A 266 13.10 -10.52 -22.60
C THR A 266 13.35 -9.01 -22.51
N TYR A 267 12.77 -8.25 -23.41
CA TYR A 267 12.66 -6.81 -23.28
C TYR A 267 11.25 -6.47 -22.81
N SER A 268 11.14 -5.63 -21.80
CA SER A 268 9.86 -5.11 -21.33
C SER A 268 9.94 -3.61 -21.03
N ASP A 269 8.87 -2.88 -21.33
CA ASP A 269 8.65 -1.49 -20.88
C ASP A 269 7.27 -1.38 -20.25
N THR A 270 7.21 -1.12 -18.96
CA THR A 270 5.96 -1.05 -18.19
C THR A 270 5.22 0.29 -18.36
N ASN A 271 5.87 1.28 -18.97
CA ASN A 271 5.27 2.60 -19.26
C ASN A 271 5.58 3.03 -20.70
N MET A 272 5.23 2.17 -21.66
CA MET A 272 5.46 2.45 -23.08
C MET A 272 4.76 3.72 -23.51
N PHE A 273 5.48 4.60 -24.22
CA PHE A 273 5.02 5.94 -24.65
C PHE A 273 4.57 6.87 -23.51
N GLY A 274 4.89 6.55 -22.26
CA GLY A 274 4.44 7.31 -21.09
C GLY A 274 2.93 7.17 -20.79
N ARG A 275 2.27 6.17 -21.37
CA ARG A 275 0.81 5.97 -21.27
C ARG A 275 0.39 4.93 -20.23
N GLY A 276 1.36 4.39 -19.45
CA GLY A 276 1.11 3.31 -18.52
C GLY A 276 0.72 2.01 -19.24
N MET A 277 1.16 1.83 -20.47
CA MET A 277 0.99 0.62 -21.26
C MET A 277 2.23 -0.26 -21.09
N MET A 278 2.04 -1.56 -21.03
CA MET A 278 3.13 -2.54 -20.95
C MET A 278 3.34 -3.16 -22.33
N PHE A 279 4.59 -3.18 -22.74
CA PHE A 279 5.06 -3.93 -23.90
C PHE A 279 6.09 -4.94 -23.46
N GLU A 280 5.97 -6.15 -23.94
CA GLU A 280 6.93 -7.22 -23.73
C GLU A 280 7.19 -7.96 -25.05
N ILE A 281 8.45 -8.25 -25.33
CA ILE A 281 8.89 -9.14 -26.39
C ILE A 281 10.04 -9.97 -25.86
N GLY A 282 10.03 -11.25 -26.15
CA GLY A 282 11.07 -12.15 -25.68
C GLY A 282 11.18 -13.42 -26.49
N PHE A 283 12.24 -14.11 -26.22
CA PHE A 283 12.45 -15.47 -26.70
C PHE A 283 13.13 -16.31 -25.64
N ASN A 284 12.91 -17.60 -25.70
CA ASN A 284 13.63 -18.62 -24.97
C ASN A 284 13.98 -19.75 -25.93
N GLU A 285 15.22 -20.24 -25.91
CA GLU A 285 15.74 -21.31 -26.71
C GLU A 285 16.18 -22.47 -25.83
N GLY A 286 15.98 -23.69 -26.27
CA GLY A 286 16.30 -24.96 -25.61
C GLY A 286 15.54 -26.08 -26.29
N GLN A 287 15.33 -27.19 -25.59
CA GLN A 287 14.45 -28.26 -26.07
C GLN A 287 13.01 -27.73 -26.28
N GLU A 288 12.57 -26.83 -25.41
CA GLU A 288 11.39 -26.02 -25.62
C GLU A 288 11.82 -24.63 -26.06
N ALA A 289 11.45 -24.19 -27.28
CA ALA A 289 11.70 -22.85 -27.74
C ALA A 289 10.40 -22.03 -27.78
N SER A 290 10.46 -20.78 -27.40
CA SER A 290 9.32 -19.90 -27.46
C SER A 290 9.71 -18.47 -27.77
N TYR A 291 8.88 -17.81 -28.60
CA TYR A 291 9.00 -16.42 -28.98
C TYR A 291 7.65 -15.76 -28.71
N TRP A 292 7.64 -14.65 -28.02
CA TRP A 292 6.38 -13.99 -27.69
C TRP A 292 6.46 -12.48 -27.78
N THR A 293 5.32 -11.87 -28.00
CA THR A 293 5.11 -10.46 -27.84
C THR A 293 3.75 -10.21 -27.19
N THR A 294 3.73 -9.30 -26.25
CA THR A 294 2.51 -8.90 -25.54
C THR A 294 2.45 -7.38 -25.44
N PHE A 295 1.30 -6.83 -25.73
CA PHE A 295 1.00 -5.43 -25.53
C PHE A 295 -0.28 -5.32 -24.70
N SER A 296 -0.22 -4.60 -23.60
CA SER A 296 -1.33 -4.52 -22.66
C SER A 296 -1.43 -3.15 -22.00
N SER A 297 -2.60 -2.83 -21.52
CA SER A 297 -2.85 -1.67 -20.66
C SER A 297 -3.80 -2.09 -19.55
N PRO A 298 -3.53 -1.71 -18.29
CA PRO A 298 -4.48 -1.94 -17.20
C PRO A 298 -5.73 -1.08 -17.34
N TYR A 299 -5.74 -0.09 -18.25
CA TYR A 299 -6.83 0.85 -18.46
C TYR A 299 -7.11 1.07 -19.94
N MET A 300 -8.37 0.95 -20.36
CA MET A 300 -8.85 1.30 -21.70
C MET A 300 -9.22 2.78 -21.76
N ASP A 301 -9.83 3.28 -20.70
CA ASP A 301 -10.10 4.67 -20.40
C ASP A 301 -9.58 5.01 -19.00
N ALA A 302 -9.89 6.20 -18.48
CA ALA A 302 -9.36 6.67 -17.21
C ALA A 302 -9.60 5.72 -16.02
N ASP A 303 -10.58 4.77 -16.07
CA ASP A 303 -10.99 4.09 -14.84
C ASP A 303 -11.53 2.65 -14.96
N THR A 304 -11.76 2.08 -16.17
CA THR A 304 -12.72 0.99 -16.21
C THR A 304 -12.13 -0.36 -16.60
N TYR A 305 -11.60 -0.51 -17.79
CA TYR A 305 -11.20 -1.81 -18.32
C TYR A 305 -9.78 -1.78 -18.84
N GLY A 306 -9.03 -2.84 -18.55
CA GLY A 306 -7.76 -3.13 -19.20
C GLY A 306 -7.97 -3.96 -20.46
N TRP A 307 -6.92 -4.03 -21.29
CA TRP A 307 -6.87 -4.88 -22.45
C TRP A 307 -5.50 -5.52 -22.61
N ARG A 308 -5.44 -6.65 -23.29
CA ARG A 308 -4.20 -7.32 -23.67
C ARG A 308 -4.33 -7.92 -25.07
N VAL A 309 -3.27 -7.83 -25.85
CA VAL A 309 -3.14 -8.52 -27.13
C VAL A 309 -1.73 -9.11 -27.21
N GLY A 310 -1.59 -10.22 -27.91
CA GLY A 310 -0.28 -10.81 -28.06
C GLY A 310 -0.26 -11.95 -29.07
N ALA A 311 0.96 -12.38 -29.35
CA ALA A 311 1.23 -13.55 -30.17
C ALA A 311 2.36 -14.35 -29.53
N ARG A 312 2.31 -15.65 -29.72
CA ARG A 312 3.33 -16.59 -29.29
C ARG A 312 3.59 -17.62 -30.37
N TYR A 313 4.84 -17.91 -30.60
CA TYR A 313 5.30 -19.08 -31.34
C TYR A 313 6.02 -20.01 -30.37
N TYR A 314 5.65 -21.26 -30.37
CA TYR A 314 6.18 -22.26 -29.47
C TYR A 314 6.54 -23.51 -30.25
N THR A 315 7.71 -24.08 -29.96
CA THR A 315 8.12 -25.38 -30.46
C THR A 315 8.66 -26.24 -29.33
N TYR A 316 8.42 -27.51 -29.42
CA TYR A 316 9.01 -28.52 -28.55
C TYR A 316 9.52 -29.65 -29.40
N ASP A 317 10.85 -29.70 -29.58
CA ASP A 317 11.51 -30.72 -30.35
C ASP A 317 11.71 -31.99 -29.50
N GLU A 318 11.42 -33.15 -30.08
CA GLU A 318 11.49 -34.45 -29.39
C GLU A 318 10.66 -34.47 -28.07
N ARG A 319 9.43 -33.96 -28.12
CA ARG A 319 8.51 -34.08 -27.01
C ARG A 319 8.16 -35.53 -26.76
N TYR A 320 8.32 -35.99 -25.51
CA TYR A 320 7.97 -37.35 -25.11
C TYR A 320 6.49 -37.44 -24.75
N TYR A 321 5.80 -38.42 -25.31
CA TYR A 321 4.48 -38.81 -24.88
C TYR A 321 4.56 -39.91 -23.83
N TYR A 322 3.99 -39.65 -22.65
CA TYR A 322 3.94 -40.60 -21.56
C TYR A 322 2.51 -41.12 -21.36
N ARG A 323 2.41 -42.45 -21.14
CA ARG A 323 1.18 -43.09 -20.72
C ARG A 323 1.45 -43.89 -19.45
N HIS A 324 0.73 -43.60 -18.33
CA HIS A 324 0.99 -44.21 -17.04
C HIS A 324 2.46 -44.15 -16.60
N GLY A 325 3.10 -43.00 -16.77
CA GLY A 325 4.50 -42.76 -16.43
C GLY A 325 5.55 -43.42 -17.36
N ARG A 326 5.14 -44.11 -18.44
CA ARG A 326 6.03 -44.75 -19.39
C ARG A 326 6.06 -44.03 -20.72
N ARG A 327 7.27 -43.71 -21.21
CA ARG A 327 7.49 -43.13 -22.54
C ARG A 327 6.97 -44.07 -23.62
N GLN A 328 6.12 -43.56 -24.50
CA GLN A 328 5.54 -44.33 -25.61
C GLN A 328 6.20 -43.99 -26.93
N PHE A 329 6.29 -42.70 -27.28
CA PHE A 329 6.87 -42.22 -28.52
C PHE A 329 7.33 -40.76 -28.38
N ASP A 330 8.04 -40.26 -29.38
CA ASP A 330 8.55 -38.90 -29.48
C ASP A 330 7.97 -38.22 -30.70
N PHE A 331 7.73 -36.91 -30.60
CA PHE A 331 7.22 -36.09 -31.69
C PHE A 331 7.64 -34.65 -31.51
N ASP A 332 7.56 -33.86 -32.56
CA ASP A 332 7.75 -32.42 -32.49
C ASP A 332 6.37 -31.73 -32.42
N GLU A 333 6.26 -30.78 -31.54
CA GLU A 333 5.08 -29.91 -31.39
C GLU A 333 5.42 -28.51 -31.85
N ARG A 334 4.57 -27.91 -32.65
CA ARG A 334 4.62 -26.52 -33.05
C ARG A 334 3.27 -25.85 -32.82
N THR A 335 3.24 -24.74 -32.13
CA THR A 335 2.02 -23.97 -31.85
C THR A 335 2.23 -22.50 -32.17
N VAL A 336 1.33 -21.92 -32.95
CA VAL A 336 1.23 -20.48 -33.20
C VAL A 336 -0.03 -19.99 -32.49
N SER A 337 0.14 -19.08 -31.52
CA SER A 337 -0.96 -18.53 -30.74
C SER A 337 -1.12 -17.04 -30.98
N VAL A 338 -2.35 -16.57 -31.13
CA VAL A 338 -2.71 -15.14 -31.06
C VAL A 338 -3.86 -14.97 -30.08
N PHE A 339 -3.83 -13.90 -29.32
CA PHE A 339 -4.88 -13.64 -28.35
C PHE A 339 -5.21 -12.16 -28.22
N ALA A 340 -6.46 -11.89 -27.82
CA ALA A 340 -6.94 -10.58 -27.43
C ALA A 340 -7.86 -10.72 -26.21
N GLY A 341 -7.71 -9.85 -25.24
CA GLY A 341 -8.49 -9.91 -24.00
C GLY A 341 -8.86 -8.55 -23.44
N LEU A 342 -9.97 -8.54 -22.73
CA LEU A 342 -10.45 -7.43 -21.91
C LEU A 342 -10.51 -7.86 -20.45
N GLY A 343 -10.27 -6.93 -19.54
CA GLY A 343 -10.33 -7.25 -18.13
C GLY A 343 -10.49 -6.01 -17.26
N LYS A 344 -10.60 -6.24 -15.97
CA LYS A 344 -10.72 -5.18 -14.98
C LYS A 344 -9.99 -5.56 -13.70
N LYS A 345 -9.16 -4.64 -13.20
CA LYS A 345 -8.65 -4.69 -11.83
C LYS A 345 -9.49 -3.72 -10.99
N PHE A 346 -10.09 -4.20 -9.92
CA PHE A 346 -10.87 -3.36 -9.02
C PHE A 346 -9.94 -2.57 -8.10
N ARG A 347 -10.03 -1.25 -8.12
CA ARG A 347 -9.11 -0.35 -7.40
C ARG A 347 -9.10 -0.48 -5.87
N ASN A 348 -10.22 -0.88 -5.29
CA ASN A 348 -10.38 -0.99 -3.82
C ASN A 348 -10.42 -2.43 -3.35
N GLU A 349 -10.31 -3.37 -4.28
CA GLU A 349 -10.38 -4.80 -4.03
C GLU A 349 -9.19 -5.45 -4.72
N ASP A 350 -8.61 -6.44 -4.10
CA ASP A 350 -7.47 -7.21 -4.62
C ASP A 350 -7.90 -8.13 -5.77
N TRP A 351 -9.09 -7.90 -6.33
CA TRP A 351 -9.70 -8.67 -7.39
C TRP A 351 -9.38 -8.14 -8.78
N SER A 352 -9.13 -9.07 -9.69
CA SER A 352 -9.08 -8.79 -11.14
C SER A 352 -9.69 -9.93 -11.92
N TRP A 353 -10.24 -9.62 -13.08
CA TRP A 353 -10.70 -10.62 -14.05
C TRP A 353 -10.27 -10.24 -15.46
N TYR A 354 -10.09 -11.27 -16.30
CA TYR A 354 -9.85 -11.15 -17.73
C TYR A 354 -10.71 -12.12 -18.51
N LEU A 355 -11.27 -11.65 -19.62
CA LEU A 355 -11.89 -12.45 -20.66
C LEU A 355 -10.99 -12.37 -21.90
N THR A 356 -10.53 -13.50 -22.39
CA THR A 356 -9.55 -13.56 -23.48
C THR A 356 -10.08 -14.50 -24.57
N LEU A 357 -10.01 -14.04 -25.81
CA LEU A 357 -10.16 -14.86 -26.99
C LEU A 357 -8.76 -15.28 -27.45
N ARG A 358 -8.53 -16.57 -27.64
CA ARG A 358 -7.26 -17.12 -28.12
C ARG A 358 -7.51 -18.06 -29.29
N ARG A 359 -6.61 -18.01 -30.27
CA ARG A 359 -6.53 -18.94 -31.37
C ARG A 359 -5.15 -19.56 -31.36
N ASP A 360 -5.10 -20.88 -31.33
CA ASP A 360 -3.91 -21.68 -31.44
C ASP A 360 -3.98 -22.49 -32.74
N ASP A 361 -2.92 -22.44 -33.53
CA ASP A 361 -2.70 -23.33 -34.68
C ASP A 361 -1.62 -24.33 -34.26
N VAL A 362 -2.05 -25.56 -34.05
CA VAL A 362 -1.24 -26.65 -33.52
C VAL A 362 -0.89 -27.65 -34.60
N ASN A 363 0.38 -28.01 -34.71
CA ASN A 363 0.89 -28.98 -35.65
C ASN A 363 1.87 -29.93 -34.98
N TYR A 364 1.70 -31.21 -35.23
CA TYR A 364 2.58 -32.28 -34.78
C TYR A 364 3.32 -32.86 -35.97
N SER A 365 4.60 -33.20 -35.78
CA SER A 365 5.46 -33.73 -36.83
C SER A 365 6.52 -34.65 -36.26
N ASN A 366 7.29 -35.29 -37.14
CA ASN A 366 8.47 -36.12 -36.82
C ASN A 366 8.22 -37.22 -35.78
N LEU A 367 7.09 -37.93 -35.90
CA LEU A 367 6.77 -39.04 -35.02
C LEU A 367 7.86 -40.10 -35.06
N GLN A 368 8.53 -40.35 -33.96
CA GLN A 368 9.61 -41.33 -33.84
C GLN A 368 9.28 -42.37 -32.78
N ARG A 369 9.78 -43.60 -33.00
CA ARG A 369 9.63 -44.73 -32.07
C ARG A 369 8.17 -45.07 -31.72
N ALA A 370 7.28 -44.86 -32.68
CA ALA A 370 5.87 -45.18 -32.49
C ALA A 370 5.68 -46.68 -32.21
N ILE A 371 4.86 -46.97 -31.22
CA ILE A 371 4.34 -48.32 -31.01
C ILE A 371 3.19 -48.50 -32.02
N PRO A 372 3.16 -49.60 -32.81
CA PRO A 372 2.08 -49.80 -33.76
C PRO A 372 0.70 -49.67 -33.14
N GLY A 373 -0.15 -48.82 -33.74
CA GLY A 373 -1.50 -48.52 -33.25
C GLY A 373 -1.67 -47.15 -32.60
N TYR A 374 -0.61 -46.33 -32.44
CA TYR A 374 -0.68 -44.97 -31.93
C TYR A 374 -0.38 -43.88 -32.97
N GLU A 375 0.05 -44.27 -34.16
CA GLU A 375 0.46 -43.36 -35.23
C GLU A 375 -0.71 -42.51 -35.76
N ASP A 376 -1.92 -43.07 -35.79
CA ASP A 376 -3.12 -42.38 -36.27
C ASP A 376 -3.68 -41.36 -35.28
N ASP A 377 -3.33 -41.47 -33.99
CA ASP A 377 -3.91 -40.58 -32.94
C ASP A 377 -3.28 -39.19 -32.92
N LEU A 378 -2.01 -39.04 -33.32
CA LEU A 378 -1.32 -37.74 -33.27
C LEU A 378 -1.76 -36.77 -34.36
N THR A 379 -1.89 -37.24 -35.61
CA THR A 379 -2.35 -36.40 -36.72
C THR A 379 -3.81 -36.01 -36.58
N ALA A 380 -4.58 -36.76 -35.80
CA ALA A 380 -5.95 -36.40 -35.43
C ALA A 380 -6.02 -35.20 -34.45
N TRP A 381 -4.90 -34.79 -33.88
CA TRP A 381 -4.85 -33.65 -32.90
C TRP A 381 -4.24 -32.39 -33.50
N ASP A 382 -3.76 -32.41 -34.73
CA ASP A 382 -3.41 -31.21 -35.48
C ASP A 382 -4.66 -30.38 -35.72
N GLY A 383 -4.54 -29.06 -35.66
CA GLY A 383 -5.65 -28.23 -36.05
C GLY A 383 -5.74 -26.90 -35.29
N VAL A 384 -6.87 -26.25 -35.49
CA VAL A 384 -7.14 -24.93 -34.94
C VAL A 384 -7.97 -25.05 -33.67
N ASN A 385 -7.38 -24.63 -32.56
CA ASN A 385 -8.09 -24.50 -31.29
C ASN A 385 -8.45 -23.04 -31.04
N GLN A 386 -9.76 -22.75 -30.92
CA GLN A 386 -10.24 -21.42 -30.53
C GLN A 386 -10.87 -21.48 -29.18
N THR A 387 -10.41 -20.62 -28.27
CA THR A 387 -10.87 -20.63 -26.88
C THR A 387 -11.37 -19.26 -26.42
N ILE A 388 -12.35 -19.33 -25.54
CA ILE A 388 -12.79 -18.22 -24.69
C ILE A 388 -12.31 -18.56 -23.28
N GLU A 389 -11.43 -17.73 -22.75
CA GLU A 389 -10.88 -17.91 -21.39
C GLU A 389 -11.42 -16.84 -20.46
N PHE A 390 -11.91 -17.25 -19.30
CA PHE A 390 -12.25 -16.37 -18.21
C PHE A 390 -11.32 -16.65 -17.03
N GLN A 391 -10.53 -15.66 -16.67
CA GLN A 391 -9.61 -15.71 -15.53
C GLN A 391 -10.10 -14.77 -14.44
N LEU A 392 -10.13 -15.24 -13.19
CA LEU A 392 -10.41 -14.47 -11.98
C LEU A 392 -9.24 -14.62 -11.02
N THR A 393 -8.73 -13.51 -10.50
CA THR A 393 -7.61 -13.48 -9.55
C THR A 393 -7.98 -12.64 -8.33
N LEU A 394 -7.69 -13.19 -7.15
CA LEU A 394 -7.64 -12.46 -5.87
C LEU A 394 -6.19 -12.44 -5.40
N ASP A 395 -5.57 -11.27 -5.35
CA ASP A 395 -4.19 -11.09 -4.87
C ASP A 395 -4.17 -10.23 -3.61
N LYS A 396 -3.94 -10.88 -2.48
CA LYS A 396 -3.80 -10.28 -1.14
C LYS A 396 -2.37 -10.36 -0.60
N ARG A 397 -1.40 -10.32 -1.50
CA ARG A 397 -0.01 -10.21 -1.08
C ARG A 397 0.29 -8.79 -0.62
N ASP A 398 1.21 -8.70 0.34
CA ASP A 398 1.78 -7.43 0.77
C ASP A 398 2.74 -6.90 -0.32
N GLU A 399 2.30 -5.90 -1.06
CA GLU A 399 3.08 -5.29 -2.16
C GLU A 399 4.35 -4.56 -1.68
N TYR A 400 4.44 -4.25 -0.38
CA TYR A 400 5.56 -3.52 0.22
C TYR A 400 6.56 -4.44 0.94
N ALA A 401 6.27 -5.72 1.05
CA ALA A 401 7.17 -6.66 1.69
C ALA A 401 8.37 -6.98 0.78
N SER A 402 9.56 -7.10 1.37
CA SER A 402 10.80 -7.50 0.67
C SER A 402 10.82 -8.97 0.24
N TYR A 403 9.77 -9.72 0.57
CA TYR A 403 9.55 -11.13 0.22
C TYR A 403 8.05 -11.37 0.00
N PRO A 404 7.66 -12.42 -0.75
CA PRO A 404 6.25 -12.76 -0.91
C PRO A 404 5.61 -13.04 0.46
N LYS A 405 4.52 -12.32 0.78
CA LYS A 405 3.77 -12.50 2.02
C LYS A 405 2.30 -12.30 1.75
N GLY A 406 1.48 -13.25 2.16
CA GLY A 406 0.04 -13.19 1.97
C GLY A 406 -0.51 -14.34 1.15
N PHE A 407 -1.57 -14.07 0.42
CA PHE A 407 -2.35 -15.09 -0.26
C PHE A 407 -2.72 -14.65 -1.68
N VAL A 408 -2.66 -15.58 -2.62
CA VAL A 408 -3.15 -15.39 -4.00
C VAL A 408 -4.08 -16.56 -4.34
N TRP A 409 -5.23 -16.24 -4.91
CA TRP A 409 -6.13 -17.23 -5.48
C TRP A 409 -6.42 -16.88 -6.93
N ASP A 410 -6.20 -17.86 -7.82
CA ASP A 410 -6.47 -17.77 -9.24
C ASP A 410 -7.46 -18.86 -9.64
N THR A 411 -8.38 -18.56 -10.53
CA THR A 411 -9.19 -19.56 -11.21
C THR A 411 -9.32 -19.20 -12.69
N ASN A 412 -9.36 -20.23 -13.52
CA ASN A 412 -9.46 -20.09 -14.97
C ASN A 412 -10.49 -21.08 -15.51
N PHE A 413 -11.33 -20.60 -16.43
CA PHE A 413 -12.23 -21.39 -17.23
C PHE A 413 -11.86 -21.18 -18.69
N GLU A 414 -11.66 -22.24 -19.43
CA GLU A 414 -11.31 -22.24 -20.84
C GLU A 414 -12.31 -23.09 -21.62
N GLN A 415 -13.13 -22.42 -22.44
CA GLN A 415 -14.06 -23.06 -23.34
C GLN A 415 -13.48 -23.03 -24.76
N ALA A 416 -13.18 -24.19 -25.31
CA ALA A 416 -12.91 -24.35 -26.73
C ALA A 416 -14.25 -24.30 -27.51
N VAL A 417 -14.26 -23.64 -28.65
CA VAL A 417 -15.49 -23.41 -29.41
C VAL A 417 -15.26 -23.61 -30.91
N GLN A 418 -16.16 -24.36 -31.55
CA GLN A 418 -16.14 -24.59 -32.99
C GLN A 418 -16.74 -23.41 -33.79
N VAL A 419 -17.63 -22.64 -33.17
CA VAL A 419 -18.37 -21.55 -33.82
C VAL A 419 -17.49 -20.48 -34.46
N LEU A 420 -16.30 -20.22 -33.88
CA LEU A 420 -15.35 -19.23 -34.38
C LEU A 420 -14.31 -19.82 -35.36
N GLY A 421 -14.56 -21.02 -35.89
CA GLY A 421 -13.65 -21.72 -36.79
C GLY A 421 -12.60 -22.56 -36.08
N GLY A 422 -12.80 -22.90 -34.81
CA GLY A 422 -12.07 -23.91 -34.09
C GLY A 422 -12.54 -25.31 -34.47
N GLU A 423 -11.72 -26.32 -34.24
CA GLU A 423 -12.02 -27.71 -34.54
C GLU A 423 -12.41 -28.50 -33.30
N TYR A 424 -12.18 -27.94 -32.11
CA TYR A 424 -12.36 -28.59 -30.83
C TYR A 424 -13.50 -27.98 -30.04
N ASP A 425 -14.14 -28.80 -29.18
CA ASP A 425 -15.16 -28.40 -28.23
C ASP A 425 -14.90 -29.10 -26.90
N TYR A 426 -14.47 -28.34 -25.91
CA TYR A 426 -14.28 -28.80 -24.53
C TYR A 426 -14.34 -27.63 -23.55
N LEU A 427 -14.76 -27.88 -22.32
CA LEU A 427 -14.58 -26.98 -21.22
C LEU A 427 -13.56 -27.58 -20.25
N LYS A 428 -12.52 -26.83 -19.96
CA LYS A 428 -11.59 -27.16 -18.86
C LYS A 428 -11.48 -25.98 -17.90
N TYR A 429 -11.25 -26.30 -16.64
CA TYR A 429 -11.11 -25.31 -15.59
C TYR A 429 -10.08 -25.74 -14.55
N TRP A 430 -9.40 -24.77 -13.97
CA TRP A 430 -8.52 -25.00 -12.85
C TRP A 430 -8.63 -23.88 -11.84
N THR A 431 -8.31 -24.21 -10.59
CA THR A 431 -8.15 -23.23 -9.51
C THR A 431 -6.83 -23.48 -8.79
N GLN A 432 -6.24 -22.40 -8.29
CA GLN A 432 -4.96 -22.40 -7.60
C GLN A 432 -5.00 -21.47 -6.40
N ALA A 433 -4.47 -21.91 -5.27
CA ALA A 433 -4.19 -21.09 -4.11
C ALA A 433 -2.68 -21.09 -3.82
N ARG A 434 -2.11 -19.93 -3.56
CA ARG A 434 -0.71 -19.74 -3.13
C ARG A 434 -0.71 -19.01 -1.81
N LEU A 435 0.04 -19.51 -0.85
CA LEU A 435 0.13 -18.97 0.51
C LEU A 435 1.59 -18.74 0.88
N TYR A 436 1.89 -17.60 1.46
CA TYR A 436 3.23 -17.24 1.95
C TYR A 436 3.15 -16.72 3.37
N VAL A 437 3.72 -17.45 4.32
CA VAL A 437 3.64 -17.15 5.75
C VAL A 437 5.03 -17.06 6.37
N SER A 438 5.32 -15.93 6.99
CA SER A 438 6.52 -15.82 7.85
C SER A 438 6.31 -16.57 9.16
N LEU A 439 7.22 -17.48 9.47
CA LEU A 439 7.20 -18.28 10.68
C LEU A 439 7.99 -17.67 11.85
N ASN A 440 8.58 -16.49 11.70
CA ASN A 440 9.40 -15.87 12.74
C ASN A 440 8.67 -15.78 14.08
N ARG A 441 7.39 -15.36 14.09
CA ARG A 441 6.59 -15.25 15.32
C ARG A 441 6.31 -16.59 15.99
N VAL A 442 6.30 -17.68 15.24
CA VAL A 442 6.04 -19.03 15.77
C VAL A 442 7.27 -19.58 16.49
N ILE A 443 8.45 -19.11 16.10
CA ILE A 443 9.76 -19.64 16.52
C ILE A 443 10.42 -18.72 17.56
N GLU A 444 9.97 -17.47 17.73
CA GLU A 444 10.44 -16.56 18.79
C GLU A 444 10.39 -17.18 20.20
N GLY A 445 9.60 -18.23 20.39
CA GLY A 445 9.54 -19.03 21.62
C GLY A 445 10.45 -20.27 21.66
N LEU A 446 11.10 -20.67 20.56
CA LEU A 446 11.83 -21.94 20.43
C LEU A 446 13.35 -21.81 20.27
N ALA A 447 13.87 -20.78 19.69
CA ALA A 447 15.31 -20.50 19.66
C ALA A 447 15.59 -19.07 19.16
N ASP A 448 16.23 -18.27 19.96
CA ASP A 448 16.97 -17.10 19.48
C ASP A 448 18.24 -17.61 18.77
N VAL A 449 18.09 -18.02 17.52
CA VAL A 449 19.22 -18.45 16.69
C VAL A 449 19.90 -17.19 16.13
N GLY A 450 20.50 -16.42 17.04
CA GLY A 450 21.52 -15.42 16.73
C GLY A 450 21.15 -14.33 15.73
N GLY A 451 19.92 -13.80 15.72
CA GLY A 451 19.54 -12.66 14.89
C GLY A 451 19.55 -12.91 13.36
N MET A 452 19.60 -14.18 12.94
CA MET A 452 19.69 -14.56 11.53
C MET A 452 18.38 -14.31 10.74
N TRP A 453 17.24 -14.30 11.44
CA TRP A 453 15.92 -14.13 10.83
C TRP A 453 15.33 -12.77 11.20
N SER A 454 15.32 -11.89 10.22
CA SER A 454 14.79 -10.54 10.36
C SER A 454 13.39 -10.41 9.74
N SER A 455 12.75 -9.25 9.98
CA SER A 455 11.52 -8.88 9.28
C SER A 455 11.71 -8.72 7.76
N GLU A 456 12.94 -8.50 7.30
CA GLU A 456 13.29 -8.36 5.88
C GLU A 456 13.72 -9.68 5.23
N ASN A 457 14.16 -10.67 6.03
CA ASN A 457 14.61 -11.98 5.58
C ASN A 457 14.11 -13.09 6.51
N PRO A 458 12.80 -13.38 6.51
CA PRO A 458 12.18 -14.31 7.45
C PRO A 458 12.38 -15.78 7.07
N LEU A 459 12.23 -16.64 8.07
CA LEU A 459 11.86 -18.03 7.80
C LEU A 459 10.48 -18.04 7.15
N LEU A 460 10.39 -18.54 5.91
CA LEU A 460 9.18 -18.46 5.10
C LEU A 460 8.65 -19.86 4.79
N PHE A 461 7.40 -20.09 5.11
CA PHE A 461 6.64 -21.21 4.58
C PHE A 461 5.85 -20.74 3.35
N ALA A 462 6.03 -21.44 2.23
CA ALA A 462 5.29 -21.20 1.01
C ALA A 462 4.56 -22.49 0.58
N ALA A 463 3.31 -22.35 0.19
CA ALA A 463 2.48 -23.46 -0.28
C ALA A 463 1.70 -23.06 -1.53
N ARG A 464 1.59 -24.00 -2.48
CA ARG A 464 0.75 -23.91 -3.67
C ARG A 464 -0.11 -25.15 -3.78
N LEU A 465 -1.41 -24.96 -3.93
CA LEU A 465 -2.37 -26.01 -4.22
C LEU A 465 -3.06 -25.71 -5.54
N ARG A 466 -3.14 -26.68 -6.43
CA ARG A 466 -3.81 -26.56 -7.72
C ARG A 466 -4.69 -27.78 -7.95
N ILE A 467 -5.85 -27.56 -8.56
CA ILE A 467 -6.73 -28.62 -9.02
C ILE A 467 -7.42 -28.15 -10.30
N GLY A 468 -7.61 -29.07 -11.23
CA GLY A 468 -8.35 -28.77 -12.45
C GLY A 468 -8.95 -30.02 -13.07
N SER A 469 -9.93 -29.80 -13.91
CA SER A 469 -10.70 -30.85 -14.54
C SER A 469 -11.20 -30.38 -15.92
N SER A 470 -11.63 -31.32 -16.74
CA SER A 470 -12.32 -31.06 -18.01
C SER A 470 -13.64 -31.81 -18.08
N THR A 471 -14.55 -31.33 -18.93
CA THR A 471 -15.77 -32.05 -19.28
C THR A 471 -15.50 -33.28 -20.14
N GLU A 472 -14.38 -33.26 -20.89
CA GLU A 472 -13.98 -34.35 -21.77
C GLU A 472 -13.00 -35.29 -21.03
N LYS A 473 -13.23 -36.61 -21.15
CA LYS A 473 -12.33 -37.62 -20.58
C LYS A 473 -10.97 -37.63 -21.26
N GLU A 474 -10.93 -37.37 -22.56
CA GLU A 474 -9.72 -37.29 -23.34
C GLU A 474 -9.63 -35.97 -24.06
N LEU A 475 -8.70 -35.13 -23.59
CA LEU A 475 -8.37 -33.85 -24.24
C LEU A 475 -7.31 -34.10 -25.33
N PRO A 476 -7.32 -33.26 -26.39
CA PRO A 476 -6.18 -33.19 -27.32
C PRO A 476 -4.86 -33.00 -26.57
N ALA A 477 -3.74 -33.53 -27.07
CA ALA A 477 -2.46 -33.51 -26.34
C ALA A 477 -2.01 -32.12 -25.92
N PHE A 478 -2.23 -31.10 -26.76
CA PHE A 478 -1.91 -29.70 -26.43
C PHE A 478 -2.78 -29.11 -25.30
N ALA A 479 -3.99 -29.63 -25.08
CA ALA A 479 -4.94 -29.12 -24.09
C ALA A 479 -4.87 -29.85 -22.73
N ARG A 480 -4.17 -31.00 -22.66
CA ARG A 480 -4.05 -31.79 -21.43
C ARG A 480 -3.33 -31.01 -20.34
N TYR A 481 -3.75 -31.24 -19.11
CA TYR A 481 -2.94 -30.86 -17.95
C TYR A 481 -1.72 -31.73 -17.85
N SER A 482 -0.58 -31.16 -17.49
CA SER A 482 0.67 -31.90 -17.38
C SER A 482 1.39 -31.59 -16.08
N LEU A 483 1.94 -32.63 -15.46
CA LEU A 483 2.78 -32.56 -14.28
C LEU A 483 4.11 -33.28 -14.52
N GLY A 484 5.14 -32.86 -13.81
CA GLY A 484 6.53 -33.24 -13.95
C GLY A 484 7.39 -32.04 -14.35
N GLY A 485 8.66 -32.07 -13.97
CA GLY A 485 9.62 -31.02 -14.27
C GLY A 485 9.72 -29.94 -13.21
N MET A 486 10.58 -28.98 -13.47
CA MET A 486 11.09 -27.95 -12.55
C MET A 486 10.03 -27.15 -11.80
N ASN A 487 8.81 -27.01 -12.35
CA ASN A 487 7.77 -26.13 -11.84
C ASN A 487 6.51 -26.86 -11.32
N THR A 488 6.54 -28.19 -11.26
CA THR A 488 5.41 -29.01 -10.77
C THR A 488 5.88 -30.11 -9.83
N LEU A 489 6.15 -31.32 -10.33
CA LEU A 489 6.74 -32.45 -9.60
C LEU A 489 8.22 -32.53 -9.97
N ARG A 490 9.09 -31.99 -9.11
CA ARG A 490 10.52 -31.79 -9.42
C ARG A 490 11.32 -33.07 -9.50
N GLY A 491 10.83 -34.16 -8.93
CA GLY A 491 11.47 -35.46 -8.97
C GLY A 491 11.26 -36.24 -10.29
N TYR A 492 10.42 -35.71 -11.19
CA TYR A 492 9.99 -36.38 -12.41
C TYR A 492 10.36 -35.56 -13.66
N ASN A 493 10.43 -36.23 -14.80
CA ASN A 493 10.65 -35.60 -16.10
C ASN A 493 9.53 -34.62 -16.45
N SER A 494 9.82 -33.64 -17.31
CA SER A 494 8.82 -32.73 -17.83
C SER A 494 7.65 -33.49 -18.43
N ARG A 495 6.42 -33.12 -18.04
CA ARG A 495 5.19 -33.71 -18.58
C ARG A 495 5.05 -35.23 -18.41
N SER A 496 5.68 -35.83 -17.40
CA SER A 496 5.58 -37.29 -17.13
C SER A 496 4.16 -37.79 -16.90
N PHE A 497 3.29 -36.92 -16.42
CA PHE A 497 1.89 -37.22 -16.15
C PHE A 497 1.01 -36.21 -16.89
N GLU A 498 0.14 -36.71 -17.77
CA GLU A 498 -0.76 -35.91 -18.57
C GLU A 498 -2.19 -36.46 -18.50
N GLY A 499 -3.17 -35.55 -18.40
CA GLY A 499 -4.57 -35.96 -18.33
C GLY A 499 -5.56 -34.83 -18.44
N SER A 500 -6.83 -35.18 -18.46
CA SER A 500 -7.95 -34.24 -18.44
C SER A 500 -8.27 -33.69 -17.06
N ASN A 501 -7.70 -34.33 -16.03
CA ASN A 501 -7.84 -33.93 -14.64
C ASN A 501 -6.45 -33.86 -13.99
N PHE A 502 -6.27 -32.97 -13.02
CA PHE A 502 -5.04 -32.93 -12.25
C PHE A 502 -5.27 -32.34 -10.86
N TYR A 503 -4.39 -32.69 -9.94
CA TYR A 503 -4.18 -31.99 -8.67
C TYR A 503 -2.69 -31.92 -8.36
N LEU A 504 -2.28 -30.86 -7.64
CA LEU A 504 -0.89 -30.60 -7.33
C LEU A 504 -0.80 -29.82 -6.01
N GLY A 505 0.06 -30.29 -5.12
CA GLY A 505 0.51 -29.60 -3.91
C GLY A 505 2.01 -29.40 -3.95
N ASN A 506 2.47 -28.18 -3.72
CA ASN A 506 3.89 -27.87 -3.55
C ASN A 506 4.05 -27.14 -2.22
N PHE A 507 5.02 -27.58 -1.43
CA PHE A 507 5.30 -27.04 -0.11
C PHE A 507 6.79 -26.74 0.00
N GLU A 508 7.13 -25.53 0.42
CA GLU A 508 8.52 -25.10 0.61
C GLU A 508 8.71 -24.46 1.98
N LEU A 509 9.77 -24.85 2.67
CA LEU A 509 10.30 -24.17 3.82
C LEU A 509 11.61 -23.46 3.42
N ARG A 510 11.59 -22.15 3.35
CA ARG A 510 12.73 -21.32 2.93
C ARG A 510 13.43 -20.75 4.16
N VAL A 511 14.65 -21.20 4.39
CA VAL A 511 15.47 -20.87 5.54
C VAL A 511 16.59 -19.93 5.11
N PRO A 512 16.55 -18.65 5.47
CA PRO A 512 17.65 -17.73 5.21
C PRO A 512 18.89 -18.15 6.00
N ILE A 513 20.04 -18.26 5.34
CA ILE A 513 21.33 -18.56 5.94
C ILE A 513 22.33 -17.39 5.79
N ALA A 514 22.01 -16.43 4.91
CA ALA A 514 22.68 -15.15 4.74
C ALA A 514 21.72 -14.13 4.14
N SER A 515 22.09 -12.85 4.09
CA SER A 515 21.24 -11.78 3.53
C SER A 515 20.78 -12.03 2.09
N ALA A 516 21.61 -12.72 1.30
CA ALA A 516 21.33 -13.02 -0.11
C ALA A 516 21.13 -14.52 -0.37
N VAL A 517 21.22 -15.39 0.64
CA VAL A 517 21.22 -16.85 0.43
C VAL A 517 20.20 -17.53 1.34
N SER A 518 19.35 -18.36 0.77
CA SER A 518 18.41 -19.21 1.51
C SER A 518 18.52 -20.66 1.07
N VAL A 519 18.41 -21.58 2.00
CA VAL A 519 18.21 -23.01 1.76
C VAL A 519 16.73 -23.31 1.78
N VAL A 520 16.29 -24.19 0.88
CA VAL A 520 14.89 -24.59 0.76
C VAL A 520 14.77 -26.08 0.95
N GLY A 521 13.92 -26.52 1.86
CA GLY A 521 13.41 -27.90 1.88
C GLY A 521 12.05 -27.93 1.22
N PHE A 522 11.77 -28.91 0.38
CA PHE A 522 10.49 -28.97 -0.33
C PHE A 522 9.90 -30.38 -0.43
N TYR A 523 8.59 -30.41 -0.63
CA TYR A 523 7.81 -31.61 -0.91
C TYR A 523 6.75 -31.27 -1.96
N ASP A 524 6.70 -32.09 -3.01
CA ASP A 524 5.74 -31.95 -4.10
C ASP A 524 4.90 -33.22 -4.19
N ILE A 525 3.59 -33.09 -4.42
CA ILE A 525 2.65 -34.21 -4.56
C ILE A 525 1.58 -33.89 -5.60
N GLY A 526 1.23 -34.84 -6.44
CA GLY A 526 0.16 -34.65 -7.41
C GLY A 526 0.01 -35.79 -8.40
N ASN A 527 -0.99 -35.65 -9.27
CA ASN A 527 -1.19 -36.51 -10.44
C ASN A 527 -1.95 -35.77 -11.52
N ALA A 528 -1.75 -36.17 -12.77
CA ALA A 528 -2.59 -35.79 -13.91
C ALA A 528 -2.98 -37.06 -14.67
N ASP A 529 -4.29 -37.30 -14.82
CA ASP A 529 -4.85 -38.49 -15.43
C ASP A 529 -6.20 -38.20 -16.11
N ALA A 530 -6.74 -39.17 -16.83
CA ALA A 530 -8.09 -39.12 -17.44
C ALA A 530 -9.19 -39.03 -16.35
N GLU A 531 -8.97 -39.61 -15.19
CA GLU A 531 -9.91 -39.58 -14.06
C GLU A 531 -9.26 -38.97 -12.80
N MET A 532 -10.06 -38.28 -12.01
CA MET A 532 -9.60 -37.70 -10.75
C MET A 532 -9.53 -38.79 -9.67
N ASP A 533 -8.34 -39.29 -9.37
CA ASP A 533 -8.11 -40.26 -8.30
C ASP A 533 -7.02 -39.77 -7.34
N PHE A 534 -7.43 -39.39 -6.14
CA PHE A 534 -6.49 -38.94 -5.10
C PHE A 534 -5.71 -40.09 -4.43
N LYS A 535 -6.01 -41.35 -4.73
CA LYS A 535 -5.25 -42.50 -4.25
C LYS A 535 -4.08 -42.81 -5.15
N ASN A 536 -4.19 -42.45 -6.41
CA ASN A 536 -3.12 -42.56 -7.40
C ASN A 536 -2.35 -41.25 -7.44
N TYR A 537 -1.28 -41.13 -6.65
CA TYR A 537 -0.46 -39.92 -6.58
C TYR A 537 1.01 -40.24 -6.80
N HIS A 538 1.73 -39.24 -7.23
CA HIS A 538 3.18 -39.23 -7.33
C HIS A 538 3.71 -38.12 -6.44
N ASP A 539 4.77 -38.41 -5.69
CA ASP A 539 5.38 -37.44 -4.81
C ASP A 539 6.90 -37.39 -4.97
N ASP A 540 7.45 -36.30 -4.59
CA ASP A 540 8.89 -36.07 -4.54
C ASP A 540 9.26 -35.10 -3.42
N TYR A 541 10.52 -35.13 -3.04
CA TYR A 541 11.08 -34.23 -2.06
C TYR A 541 12.51 -33.85 -2.41
N GLY A 542 12.95 -32.76 -1.83
CA GLY A 542 14.30 -32.32 -2.12
C GLY A 542 14.76 -31.12 -1.34
N VAL A 543 15.92 -30.67 -1.74
CA VAL A 543 16.56 -29.49 -1.18
C VAL A 543 16.95 -28.52 -2.28
N GLY A 544 16.91 -27.24 -1.99
CA GLY A 544 17.25 -26.20 -2.94
C GLY A 544 18.07 -25.09 -2.32
N LEU A 545 18.70 -24.32 -3.19
CA LEU A 545 19.41 -23.09 -2.86
C LEU A 545 18.78 -21.92 -3.61
N ARG A 546 18.61 -20.81 -2.96
CA ARG A 546 18.16 -19.54 -3.53
C ARG A 546 19.21 -18.49 -3.26
N VAL A 547 19.67 -17.80 -4.29
CA VAL A 547 20.67 -16.74 -4.18
C VAL A 547 20.12 -15.49 -4.84
N LYS A 548 19.95 -14.42 -4.07
CA LYS A 548 19.55 -13.11 -4.59
C LYS A 548 20.70 -12.53 -5.42
N THR A 549 20.44 -12.26 -6.69
CA THR A 549 21.42 -11.64 -7.61
C THR A 549 20.85 -10.37 -8.23
N PRO A 550 21.67 -9.49 -8.80
CA PRO A 550 21.18 -8.32 -9.54
C PRO A 550 20.28 -8.66 -10.74
N PHE A 551 20.35 -9.92 -11.23
CA PHE A 551 19.59 -10.43 -12.38
C PHE A 551 18.32 -11.21 -11.97
N GLY A 552 18.04 -11.29 -10.67
CA GLY A 552 16.94 -12.07 -10.09
C GLY A 552 17.42 -13.17 -9.14
N ASN A 553 16.50 -13.93 -8.60
CA ASN A 553 16.81 -15.03 -7.69
C ASN A 553 17.32 -16.22 -8.50
N LEU A 554 18.57 -16.62 -8.27
CA LEU A 554 19.13 -17.85 -8.78
C LEU A 554 18.57 -19.01 -7.95
N ARG A 555 18.09 -20.05 -8.62
CA ARG A 555 17.53 -21.26 -8.05
C ARG A 555 18.31 -22.48 -8.47
N VAL A 556 18.68 -23.33 -7.50
CA VAL A 556 19.22 -24.66 -7.73
C VAL A 556 18.40 -25.62 -6.88
N ASP A 557 17.78 -26.62 -7.50
CA ASP A 557 16.97 -27.63 -6.81
C ASP A 557 17.52 -29.03 -7.12
N TYR A 558 17.65 -29.84 -6.08
CA TYR A 558 17.90 -31.27 -6.18
C TYR A 558 16.70 -32.01 -5.62
N ALA A 559 16.02 -32.77 -6.48
CA ALA A 559 14.80 -33.48 -6.17
C ALA A 559 14.98 -34.99 -6.30
N LYS A 560 14.33 -35.74 -5.43
CA LYS A 560 14.24 -37.19 -5.48
C LYS A 560 12.79 -37.61 -5.68
N GLY A 561 12.49 -38.17 -6.83
CA GLY A 561 11.25 -38.88 -7.13
C GLY A 561 11.32 -40.34 -6.73
N GLU A 562 10.39 -41.13 -7.24
CA GLU A 562 10.25 -42.53 -6.90
C GLU A 562 11.46 -43.36 -7.35
N ASP A 563 11.90 -43.21 -8.62
CA ASP A 563 12.96 -44.01 -9.21
C ASP A 563 14.23 -43.23 -9.56
N GLU A 564 14.16 -41.88 -9.62
CA GLU A 564 15.26 -41.07 -10.18
C GLU A 564 15.50 -39.77 -9.38
N HIS A 565 16.67 -39.19 -9.59
CA HIS A 565 17.06 -37.88 -9.06
C HIS A 565 17.12 -36.87 -10.19
N ARG A 566 16.70 -35.64 -9.91
CA ARG A 566 16.73 -34.52 -10.86
C ARG A 566 17.43 -33.32 -10.24
N THR A 567 18.19 -32.63 -11.07
CA THR A 567 18.81 -31.37 -10.69
C THR A 567 18.36 -30.28 -11.66
N TYR A 568 17.93 -29.18 -11.14
CA TYR A 568 17.52 -28.02 -11.91
C TYR A 568 18.28 -26.78 -11.46
N PHE A 569 18.59 -25.96 -12.42
CA PHE A 569 19.18 -24.65 -12.22
C PHE A 569 18.40 -23.64 -13.07
N GLY A 570 18.12 -22.48 -12.53
CA GLY A 570 17.42 -21.43 -13.26
C GLY A 570 17.27 -20.14 -12.44
N PHE A 571 16.59 -19.16 -13.04
CA PHE A 571 16.26 -17.91 -12.37
C PHE A 571 14.77 -17.87 -12.04
N GLY A 572 14.44 -17.15 -10.96
CA GLY A 572 13.07 -16.96 -10.46
C GLY A 572 12.69 -17.90 -9.32
N GLU A 573 11.47 -17.73 -8.84
CA GLU A 573 10.86 -18.59 -7.83
C GLU A 573 9.97 -19.64 -8.50
N MET A 574 9.68 -20.74 -7.81
CA MET A 574 8.82 -21.78 -8.35
C MET A 574 7.35 -21.31 -8.46
N PHE A 575 6.89 -20.53 -7.47
CA PHE A 575 5.54 -19.98 -7.39
C PHE A 575 5.45 -18.77 -6.48
#